data_4fada05baea810564900770cbc05dcc6
#
_entry.id   4fada05baea810564900770cbc05dcc6
#
_cell.length_a   1.000
_cell.length_b   1.000
_cell.length_c   1.000
_cell.angle_alpha   90.00
_cell.angle_beta   90.00
_cell.angle_gamma   90.00
#
_symmetry.space_group_name_H-M   'P 1'
#
loop_
_entity.id
_entity.type
_entity.pdbx_description
1 polymer ?
#
loop_
_entity_poly.entity_id
_entity_poly.type
_entity_poly.pdbx_seq_one_letter_code
_entity_poly.pdbx_strand_id
1 'polypeptide(L)'
;MTSAAVDPSERRNSIPVRNPRTGEIDMHVTPASAGEIATICARLRQAQEPWGRAPVAHRIEVMKKWAERIEAHKEELIAAESIDTGGGQISRVAPDMVLGSIRRTAAMAPAIFEQARRSGSAPGLPHLRCDTNLRPYPLAGIVGPWNAPLMLSTLHAIPALFAGCAAIVKPSEVTPRFVAPMMETILEVPELANVLTYVVGDGQTGEAIVENADIINFTGSVPNGRKVAEACARRFIPAILELGGKDPVIITETADLDRAAKAVLRGAASSTGQVCFSIERIYIQEKAHDAFVERLVKEAERVELTHPDPNRGQIGPFTSGRQAEIVDDHLDDAVAKGAVIRTGGKSENLGGGLYMRPTVLTGVTHEMKIMRDETFGPVMPVMKFRTVDEAVKLANDSYYGLSAAVIAGTEDEARRIGDRLDAGMVSLQDTFLTFAGFAFGLQADSFRFSGMGSRAGIMAHLRRQGVVLNTGEPACLIAESLQAVG
;
A
#
# COMPACT_ATOMS: atom_id res chain seq x y z
N MET A 1 -31.52 28.29 -9.98
CA MET A 1 -31.81 26.87 -9.78
C MET A 1 -31.81 26.63 -8.28
N THR A 2 -32.97 26.36 -7.71
CA THR A 2 -33.22 26.23 -6.28
C THR A 2 -32.54 24.96 -5.76
N SER A 3 -31.61 25.12 -4.81
CA SER A 3 -31.05 24.03 -4.02
C SER A 3 -32.19 23.24 -3.36
N ALA A 4 -32.43 22.00 -3.79
CA ALA A 4 -33.33 21.13 -3.08
C ALA A 4 -32.76 20.87 -1.68
N ALA A 5 -33.51 21.23 -0.65
CA ALA A 5 -33.16 20.97 0.74
C ALA A 5 -33.15 19.44 0.95
N VAL A 6 -31.98 18.88 1.21
CA VAL A 6 -31.82 17.47 1.55
C VAL A 6 -32.54 17.19 2.87
N ASP A 7 -33.31 16.12 2.93
CA ASP A 7 -34.07 15.67 4.10
C ASP A 7 -33.13 15.56 5.33
N PRO A 8 -33.50 16.11 6.49
CA PRO A 8 -32.72 16.02 7.71
C PRO A 8 -32.45 14.57 8.19
N SER A 9 -33.25 13.58 7.79
CA SER A 9 -33.02 12.16 8.07
C SER A 9 -31.89 11.57 7.21
N GLU A 10 -31.71 12.05 5.97
CA GLU A 10 -30.60 11.67 5.09
C GLU A 10 -29.27 12.27 5.55
N ARG A 11 -29.27 13.42 6.22
CA ARG A 11 -28.07 14.07 6.77
C ARG A 11 -27.45 13.29 7.94
N ARG A 12 -28.19 12.45 8.65
CA ARG A 12 -27.69 11.68 9.80
C ARG A 12 -26.76 10.54 9.41
N ASN A 13 -26.79 10.08 8.17
CA ASN A 13 -25.96 8.97 7.67
C ASN A 13 -24.92 9.42 6.65
N SER A 14 -24.78 10.71 6.34
CA SER A 14 -23.78 11.19 5.39
C SER A 14 -22.43 11.40 6.07
N ILE A 15 -21.35 11.01 5.40
CA ILE A 15 -19.97 11.19 5.84
C ILE A 15 -19.46 12.51 5.28
N PRO A 16 -19.04 13.48 6.13
CA PRO A 16 -18.43 14.72 5.66
C PRO A 16 -17.02 14.46 5.13
N VAL A 17 -16.70 15.01 3.96
CA VAL A 17 -15.37 14.98 3.35
C VAL A 17 -14.76 16.36 3.45
N ARG A 18 -13.60 16.42 4.10
CA ARG A 18 -12.88 17.66 4.34
C ARG A 18 -11.91 17.93 3.21
N ASN A 19 -11.86 19.17 2.75
CA ASN A 19 -10.79 19.64 1.87
C ASN A 19 -9.56 19.97 2.73
N PRO A 20 -8.43 19.29 2.55
CA PRO A 20 -7.26 19.47 3.39
C PRO A 20 -6.58 20.85 3.23
N ARG A 21 -6.83 21.59 2.14
CA ARG A 21 -6.26 22.91 1.91
C ARG A 21 -7.04 24.04 2.58
N THR A 22 -8.36 23.92 2.66
CA THR A 22 -9.23 24.95 3.20
C THR A 22 -9.75 24.63 4.60
N GLY A 23 -9.66 23.36 5.00
CA GLY A 23 -10.23 22.87 6.25
C GLY A 23 -11.75 22.73 6.21
N GLU A 24 -12.41 23.12 5.14
CA GLU A 24 -13.87 23.11 5.00
C GLU A 24 -14.38 21.72 4.62
N ILE A 25 -15.61 21.42 5.02
CA ILE A 25 -16.35 20.27 4.52
C ILE A 25 -17.09 20.74 3.27
N ASP A 26 -16.57 20.36 2.10
CA ASP A 26 -17.09 20.80 0.80
C ASP A 26 -17.76 19.65 0.01
N MET A 27 -17.81 18.43 0.57
CA MET A 27 -18.51 17.28 0.02
C MET A 27 -19.09 16.42 1.14
N HIS A 28 -20.15 15.70 0.82
CA HIS A 28 -20.72 14.63 1.65
C HIS A 28 -20.91 13.38 0.82
N VAL A 29 -20.65 12.21 1.39
CA VAL A 29 -20.90 10.91 0.73
C VAL A 29 -21.88 10.08 1.56
N THR A 30 -22.76 9.36 0.91
CA THR A 30 -23.66 8.41 1.56
C THR A 30 -22.98 7.06 1.62
N PRO A 31 -22.71 6.49 2.81
CA PRO A 31 -22.07 5.18 2.93
C PRO A 31 -23.00 4.08 2.43
N ALA A 32 -22.43 3.12 1.70
CA ALA A 32 -23.17 1.93 1.32
C ALA A 32 -23.50 1.09 2.56
N SER A 33 -24.77 0.77 2.73
CA SER A 33 -25.27 -0.05 3.83
C SER A 33 -24.86 -1.52 3.71
N ALA A 34 -24.91 -2.26 4.81
CA ALA A 34 -24.60 -3.69 4.81
C ALA A 34 -25.51 -4.49 3.85
N GLY A 35 -26.79 -4.10 3.72
CA GLY A 35 -27.72 -4.73 2.78
C GLY A 35 -27.36 -4.47 1.31
N GLU A 36 -26.94 -3.25 0.98
CA GLU A 36 -26.46 -2.90 -0.36
C GLU A 36 -25.16 -3.65 -0.68
N ILE A 37 -24.21 -3.71 0.27
CA ILE A 37 -22.98 -4.49 0.11
C ILE A 37 -23.26 -5.96 -0.13
N ALA A 38 -24.17 -6.59 0.63
CA ALA A 38 -24.56 -7.97 0.42
C ALA A 38 -25.14 -8.20 -0.98
N THR A 39 -26.00 -7.30 -1.46
CA THR A 39 -26.60 -7.34 -2.79
C THR A 39 -25.53 -7.21 -3.90
N ILE A 40 -24.63 -6.24 -3.77
CA ILE A 40 -23.51 -6.02 -4.70
C ILE A 40 -22.62 -7.27 -4.75
N CYS A 41 -22.23 -7.80 -3.59
CA CYS A 41 -21.39 -9.00 -3.50
C CYS A 41 -22.05 -10.24 -4.14
N ALA A 42 -23.34 -10.43 -3.96
CA ALA A 42 -24.09 -11.51 -4.61
C ALA A 42 -24.07 -11.39 -6.14
N ARG A 43 -24.32 -10.19 -6.67
CA ARG A 43 -24.25 -9.89 -8.12
C ARG A 43 -22.85 -10.15 -8.68
N LEU A 44 -21.80 -9.66 -7.99
CA LEU A 44 -20.42 -9.86 -8.41
C LEU A 44 -20.01 -11.33 -8.44
N ARG A 45 -20.48 -12.15 -7.48
CA ARG A 45 -20.24 -13.61 -7.47
C ARG A 45 -20.87 -14.32 -8.65
N GLN A 46 -22.08 -13.94 -9.06
CA GLN A 46 -22.72 -14.51 -10.24
C GLN A 46 -21.94 -14.18 -11.51
N ALA A 47 -21.49 -12.94 -11.66
CA ALA A 47 -20.70 -12.50 -12.81
C ALA A 47 -19.27 -13.08 -12.84
N GLN A 48 -18.73 -13.44 -11.68
CA GLN A 48 -17.38 -14.01 -11.57
C GLN A 48 -17.27 -15.38 -12.25
N GLU A 49 -18.30 -16.20 -12.26
CA GLU A 49 -18.20 -17.58 -12.79
C GLU A 49 -17.75 -17.63 -14.26
N PRO A 50 -18.37 -16.91 -15.21
CA PRO A 50 -17.87 -16.84 -16.58
C PRO A 50 -16.52 -16.12 -16.67
N TRP A 51 -16.27 -15.06 -15.89
CA TRP A 51 -15.00 -14.34 -15.83
C TRP A 51 -13.84 -15.23 -15.38
N GLY A 52 -14.03 -16.01 -14.30
CA GLY A 52 -13.01 -16.92 -13.76
C GLY A 52 -12.67 -18.09 -14.69
N ARG A 53 -13.63 -18.52 -15.53
CA ARG A 53 -13.43 -19.57 -16.55
C ARG A 53 -12.83 -19.03 -17.86
N ALA A 54 -12.93 -17.73 -18.09
CA ALA A 54 -12.41 -17.13 -19.31
C ALA A 54 -10.88 -17.34 -19.44
N PRO A 55 -10.34 -17.52 -20.65
CA PRO A 55 -8.89 -17.59 -20.86
C PRO A 55 -8.19 -16.33 -20.34
N VAL A 56 -6.96 -16.46 -19.83
CA VAL A 56 -6.19 -15.30 -19.36
C VAL A 56 -6.01 -14.24 -20.45
N ALA A 57 -5.88 -14.65 -21.72
CA ALA A 57 -5.80 -13.74 -22.85
C ALA A 57 -7.03 -12.84 -22.97
N HIS A 58 -8.23 -13.36 -22.75
CA HIS A 58 -9.47 -12.59 -22.76
C HIS A 58 -9.46 -11.53 -21.62
N ARG A 59 -9.11 -11.93 -20.40
CA ARG A 59 -8.99 -10.98 -19.28
C ARG A 59 -7.97 -9.90 -19.55
N ILE A 60 -6.85 -10.24 -20.21
CA ILE A 60 -5.84 -9.27 -20.63
C ILE A 60 -6.45 -8.22 -21.57
N GLU A 61 -7.24 -8.62 -22.57
CA GLU A 61 -7.84 -7.67 -23.51
C GLU A 61 -8.87 -6.75 -22.82
N VAL A 62 -9.67 -7.27 -21.91
CA VAL A 62 -10.59 -6.44 -21.11
C VAL A 62 -9.83 -5.44 -20.25
N MET A 63 -8.76 -5.86 -19.58
CA MET A 63 -7.94 -4.99 -18.74
C MET A 63 -7.18 -3.92 -19.55
N LYS A 64 -6.80 -4.22 -20.79
CA LYS A 64 -6.23 -3.22 -21.72
C LYS A 64 -7.25 -2.17 -22.09
N LYS A 65 -8.50 -2.55 -22.40
CA LYS A 65 -9.59 -1.61 -22.66
C LYS A 65 -9.82 -0.68 -21.47
N TRP A 66 -9.77 -1.23 -20.24
CA TRP A 66 -9.86 -0.40 -19.04
C TRP A 66 -8.69 0.57 -18.90
N ALA A 67 -7.47 0.15 -19.20
CA ALA A 67 -6.32 1.05 -19.22
C ALA A 67 -6.50 2.21 -20.22
N GLU A 68 -7.10 1.97 -21.40
CA GLU A 68 -7.43 3.03 -22.36
C GLU A 68 -8.47 4.01 -21.78
N ARG A 69 -9.45 3.53 -21.02
CA ARG A 69 -10.44 4.41 -20.36
C ARG A 69 -9.82 5.23 -19.24
N ILE A 70 -8.96 4.62 -18.41
CA ILE A 70 -8.21 5.36 -17.37
C ILE A 70 -7.34 6.46 -18.01
N GLU A 71 -6.67 6.17 -19.12
CA GLU A 71 -5.88 7.17 -19.84
C GLU A 71 -6.76 8.33 -20.35
N ALA A 72 -7.96 8.03 -20.86
CA ALA A 72 -8.91 9.03 -21.36
C ALA A 72 -9.47 9.93 -20.24
N HIS A 73 -9.68 9.39 -19.03
CA HIS A 73 -10.18 10.13 -17.86
C HIS A 73 -9.08 10.59 -16.88
N LYS A 74 -7.82 10.57 -17.35
CA LYS A 74 -6.65 10.82 -16.49
C LYS A 74 -6.70 12.15 -15.75
N GLU A 75 -7.04 13.23 -16.45
CA GLU A 75 -7.08 14.56 -15.87
C GLU A 75 -8.20 14.70 -14.82
N GLU A 76 -9.34 14.05 -15.03
CA GLU A 76 -10.46 14.03 -14.08
C GLU A 76 -10.08 13.27 -12.79
N LEU A 77 -9.39 12.13 -12.94
CA LEU A 77 -8.88 11.34 -11.83
C LEU A 77 -7.84 12.14 -11.01
N ILE A 78 -6.90 12.81 -11.68
CA ILE A 78 -5.90 13.68 -11.05
C ILE A 78 -6.57 14.83 -10.31
N ALA A 79 -7.55 15.50 -10.93
CA ALA A 79 -8.25 16.62 -10.33
C ALA A 79 -9.00 16.20 -9.05
N ALA A 80 -9.76 15.09 -9.13
CA ALA A 80 -10.51 14.56 -8.00
C ALA A 80 -9.60 14.16 -6.81
N GLU A 81 -8.54 13.40 -7.07
CA GLU A 81 -7.59 13.00 -6.03
C GLU A 81 -6.81 14.19 -5.45
N SER A 82 -6.49 15.19 -6.28
CA SER A 82 -5.77 16.39 -5.84
C SER A 82 -6.58 17.22 -4.84
N ILE A 83 -7.90 17.27 -4.97
CA ILE A 83 -8.75 17.96 -3.99
C ILE A 83 -8.67 17.25 -2.63
N ASP A 84 -8.80 15.92 -2.62
CA ASP A 84 -8.83 15.13 -1.39
C ASP A 84 -7.47 15.04 -0.68
N THR A 85 -6.37 15.03 -1.43
CA THR A 85 -5.02 14.91 -0.87
C THR A 85 -4.32 16.26 -0.65
N GLY A 86 -4.98 17.36 -1.03
CA GLY A 86 -4.39 18.70 -1.00
C GLY A 86 -3.45 18.99 -2.15
N GLY A 87 -3.45 18.16 -3.19
CA GLY A 87 -2.56 18.23 -4.33
C GLY A 87 -1.19 17.61 -4.04
N GLY A 88 -0.30 17.68 -5.01
CA GLY A 88 1.05 17.17 -4.86
C GLY A 88 1.42 16.15 -5.94
N GLN A 89 2.61 15.59 -5.79
CA GLN A 89 3.18 14.69 -6.81
C GLN A 89 2.39 13.37 -6.92
N ILE A 90 1.90 12.84 -5.79
CA ILE A 90 1.25 11.53 -5.77
C ILE A 90 0.01 11.50 -6.66
N SER A 91 -0.86 12.50 -6.56
CA SER A 91 -2.09 12.56 -7.38
C SER A 91 -1.77 12.64 -8.88
N ARG A 92 -0.70 13.36 -9.24
CA ARG A 92 -0.28 13.50 -10.65
C ARG A 92 0.24 12.21 -11.26
N VAL A 93 0.88 11.34 -10.46
CA VAL A 93 1.47 10.08 -10.94
C VAL A 93 0.57 8.87 -10.71
N ALA A 94 -0.47 8.97 -9.88
CA ALA A 94 -1.31 7.84 -9.51
C ALA A 94 -1.96 7.12 -10.69
N PRO A 95 -2.58 7.81 -11.68
CA PRO A 95 -3.11 7.12 -12.86
C PRO A 95 -2.03 6.40 -13.67
N ASP A 96 -0.86 7.01 -13.86
CA ASP A 96 0.26 6.39 -14.59
C ASP A 96 0.78 5.13 -13.89
N MET A 97 0.79 5.12 -12.57
CA MET A 97 1.18 3.95 -11.78
C MET A 97 0.17 2.81 -11.94
N VAL A 98 -1.14 3.12 -11.95
CA VAL A 98 -2.19 2.14 -12.22
C VAL A 98 -2.06 1.58 -13.64
N LEU A 99 -1.92 2.44 -14.65
CA LEU A 99 -1.69 2.07 -16.05
C LEU A 99 -0.46 1.18 -16.19
N GLY A 100 0.65 1.58 -15.58
CA GLY A 100 1.88 0.81 -15.55
C GLY A 100 1.69 -0.57 -14.91
N SER A 101 0.91 -0.67 -13.83
CA SER A 101 0.59 -1.93 -13.17
C SER A 101 -0.26 -2.85 -14.06
N ILE A 102 -1.28 -2.33 -14.71
CA ILE A 102 -2.10 -3.12 -15.65
C ILE A 102 -1.21 -3.67 -16.78
N ARG A 103 -0.40 -2.81 -17.42
CA ARG A 103 0.48 -3.19 -18.53
C ARG A 103 1.50 -4.27 -18.13
N ARG A 104 2.17 -4.10 -16.98
CA ARG A 104 3.12 -5.09 -16.44
C ARG A 104 2.45 -6.42 -16.10
N THR A 105 1.32 -6.36 -15.41
CA THR A 105 0.58 -7.57 -15.01
C THR A 105 0.08 -8.32 -16.25
N ALA A 106 -0.43 -7.61 -17.27
CA ALA A 106 -0.83 -8.20 -18.54
C ALA A 106 0.32 -8.93 -19.26
N ALA A 107 1.52 -8.35 -19.24
CA ALA A 107 2.70 -8.96 -19.85
C ALA A 107 3.18 -10.22 -19.10
N MET A 108 3.05 -10.24 -17.76
CA MET A 108 3.55 -11.32 -16.92
C MET A 108 2.53 -12.46 -16.72
N ALA A 109 1.23 -12.17 -16.77
CA ALA A 109 0.18 -13.12 -16.42
C ALA A 109 0.27 -14.46 -17.17
N PRO A 110 0.49 -14.53 -18.51
CA PRO A 110 0.57 -15.81 -19.21
C PRO A 110 1.64 -16.74 -18.62
N ALA A 111 2.85 -16.22 -18.42
CA ALA A 111 3.96 -17.01 -17.85
C ALA A 111 3.70 -17.43 -16.39
N ILE A 112 3.04 -16.57 -15.59
CA ILE A 112 2.67 -16.89 -14.21
C ILE A 112 1.72 -18.08 -14.18
N PHE A 113 0.67 -18.09 -15.01
CA PHE A 113 -0.30 -19.18 -15.07
C PHE A 113 0.33 -20.47 -15.61
N GLU A 114 1.21 -20.39 -16.61
CA GLU A 114 1.93 -21.53 -17.16
C GLU A 114 2.83 -22.19 -16.11
N GLN A 115 3.67 -21.39 -15.43
CA GLN A 115 4.60 -21.88 -14.41
C GLN A 115 3.89 -22.40 -13.14
N ALA A 116 2.69 -21.91 -12.83
CA ALA A 116 1.95 -22.33 -11.65
C ALA A 116 1.21 -23.67 -11.86
N ARG A 117 1.00 -24.07 -13.12
CA ARG A 117 0.42 -25.37 -13.47
C ARG A 117 1.51 -26.43 -13.42
N ARG A 118 1.19 -27.52 -12.78
CA ARG A 118 2.05 -28.71 -12.79
C ARG A 118 1.24 -29.86 -13.36
N SER A 119 1.83 -30.65 -14.25
CA SER A 119 1.28 -31.85 -14.81
C SER A 119 2.37 -32.92 -14.93
N GLY A 120 2.07 -34.15 -14.65
CA GLY A 120 3.02 -35.24 -14.75
C GLY A 120 2.57 -36.49 -13.99
N SER A 121 3.38 -37.53 -14.01
CA SER A 121 3.14 -38.74 -13.23
C SER A 121 3.79 -38.63 -11.85
N ALA A 122 3.19 -39.25 -10.85
CA ALA A 122 3.78 -39.31 -9.51
C ALA A 122 5.06 -40.22 -9.56
N PRO A 123 6.16 -39.80 -8.87
CA PRO A 123 7.37 -40.60 -8.78
C PRO A 123 7.06 -42.01 -8.27
N GLY A 124 7.54 -43.04 -8.98
CA GLY A 124 7.28 -44.43 -8.61
C GLY A 124 5.87 -44.96 -8.94
N LEU A 125 4.95 -44.11 -9.38
CA LEU A 125 3.56 -44.46 -9.67
C LEU A 125 3.17 -43.95 -11.08
N PRO A 126 3.70 -44.55 -12.18
CA PRO A 126 3.54 -44.02 -13.53
C PRO A 126 2.08 -44.06 -14.04
N HIS A 127 1.23 -44.89 -13.43
CA HIS A 127 -0.21 -44.95 -13.70
C HIS A 127 -1.03 -43.83 -13.05
N LEU A 128 -0.41 -43.03 -12.13
CA LEU A 128 -1.07 -41.89 -11.52
C LEU A 128 -0.63 -40.58 -12.21
N ARG A 129 -1.56 -39.95 -12.93
CA ARG A 129 -1.35 -38.64 -13.54
C ARG A 129 -1.85 -37.56 -12.60
N CYS A 130 -0.99 -36.61 -12.31
CA CYS A 130 -1.27 -35.50 -11.39
C CYS A 130 -1.30 -34.20 -12.16
N ASP A 131 -2.35 -33.40 -11.99
CA ASP A 131 -2.53 -32.06 -12.58
C ASP A 131 -2.86 -31.06 -11.49
N THR A 132 -2.44 -29.83 -11.68
CA THR A 132 -2.82 -28.69 -10.80
C THR A 132 -3.79 -27.77 -11.53
N ASN A 133 -5.01 -27.66 -11.03
CA ASN A 133 -5.95 -26.63 -11.45
C ASN A 133 -5.78 -25.39 -10.57
N LEU A 134 -5.83 -24.21 -11.20
CA LEU A 134 -5.84 -22.92 -10.54
C LEU A 134 -7.28 -22.40 -10.52
N ARG A 135 -7.80 -22.16 -9.33
CA ARG A 135 -9.18 -21.69 -9.09
C ARG A 135 -9.14 -20.32 -8.42
N PRO A 136 -9.66 -19.25 -9.06
CA PRO A 136 -9.75 -17.96 -8.40
C PRO A 136 -10.68 -18.01 -7.17
N TYR A 137 -10.45 -17.15 -6.21
CA TYR A 137 -11.47 -16.83 -5.22
C TYR A 137 -12.65 -16.16 -5.93
N PRO A 138 -13.91 -16.45 -5.54
CA PRO A 138 -15.05 -15.85 -6.22
C PRO A 138 -15.09 -14.33 -6.10
N LEU A 139 -14.83 -13.79 -4.90
CA LEU A 139 -14.91 -12.36 -4.64
C LEU A 139 -13.75 -11.88 -3.76
N ALA A 140 -13.00 -10.94 -4.28
CA ALA A 140 -12.00 -10.19 -3.54
C ALA A 140 -12.61 -8.90 -2.98
N GLY A 141 -12.52 -8.71 -1.66
CA GLY A 141 -12.80 -7.44 -0.99
C GLY A 141 -11.52 -6.64 -0.83
N ILE A 142 -11.55 -5.37 -1.21
CA ILE A 142 -10.38 -4.49 -1.17
C ILE A 142 -10.75 -3.24 -0.37
N VAL A 143 -9.99 -2.97 0.69
CA VAL A 143 -10.15 -1.79 1.54
C VAL A 143 -8.89 -0.95 1.45
N GLY A 144 -9.02 0.23 0.86
CA GLY A 144 -7.92 1.13 0.54
C GLY A 144 -7.72 2.25 1.56
N PRO A 145 -6.50 2.83 1.63
CA PRO A 145 -6.12 3.91 2.52
C PRO A 145 -6.45 5.29 1.94
N TRP A 146 -6.13 6.34 2.72
CA TRP A 146 -6.41 7.72 2.34
C TRP A 146 -5.21 8.48 1.75
N ASN A 147 -3.98 7.98 1.90
CA ASN A 147 -2.75 8.73 1.55
C ASN A 147 -2.39 8.70 0.05
N ALA A 148 -2.73 7.62 -0.63
CA ALA A 148 -2.62 7.47 -2.09
C ALA A 148 -3.83 6.67 -2.60
N PRO A 149 -5.05 7.25 -2.48
CA PRO A 149 -6.28 6.49 -2.51
C PRO A 149 -6.56 5.81 -3.85
N LEU A 150 -6.39 6.50 -4.96
CA LEU A 150 -6.61 5.95 -6.30
C LEU A 150 -5.66 4.77 -6.56
N MET A 151 -4.37 5.00 -6.35
CA MET A 151 -3.33 4.01 -6.61
C MET A 151 -3.50 2.78 -5.72
N LEU A 152 -3.49 2.94 -4.40
CA LEU A 152 -3.46 1.81 -3.46
C LEU A 152 -4.77 1.03 -3.42
N SER A 153 -5.91 1.67 -3.64
CA SER A 153 -7.18 0.95 -3.77
C SER A 153 -7.23 0.12 -5.05
N THR A 154 -6.61 0.58 -6.14
CA THR A 154 -6.66 -0.07 -7.45
C THR A 154 -5.61 -1.17 -7.62
N LEU A 155 -4.41 -0.98 -7.05
CA LEU A 155 -3.29 -1.92 -7.22
C LEU A 155 -3.60 -3.34 -6.75
N HIS A 156 -4.46 -3.53 -5.76
CA HIS A 156 -4.90 -4.85 -5.32
C HIS A 156 -6.00 -5.45 -6.19
N ALA A 157 -6.85 -4.61 -6.81
CA ALA A 157 -7.89 -5.08 -7.73
C ALA A 157 -7.29 -5.67 -9.01
N ILE A 158 -6.20 -5.10 -9.51
CA ILE A 158 -5.56 -5.54 -10.75
C ILE A 158 -5.18 -7.04 -10.72
N PRO A 159 -4.35 -7.54 -9.78
CA PRO A 159 -4.00 -8.95 -9.74
C PRO A 159 -5.19 -9.86 -9.44
N ALA A 160 -6.17 -9.42 -8.65
CA ALA A 160 -7.40 -10.17 -8.39
C ALA A 160 -8.20 -10.40 -9.68
N LEU A 161 -8.37 -9.35 -10.50
CA LEU A 161 -9.07 -9.43 -11.79
C LEU A 161 -8.31 -10.32 -12.79
N PHE A 162 -6.97 -10.21 -12.86
CA PHE A 162 -6.15 -11.10 -13.69
C PHE A 162 -6.20 -12.55 -13.22
N ALA A 163 -6.31 -12.79 -11.92
CA ALA A 163 -6.54 -14.15 -11.38
C ALA A 163 -7.90 -14.72 -11.79
N GLY A 164 -8.88 -13.87 -12.07
CA GLY A 164 -10.25 -14.24 -12.42
C GLY A 164 -11.24 -14.10 -11.27
N CYS A 165 -10.90 -13.34 -10.21
CA CYS A 165 -11.83 -12.94 -9.17
C CYS A 165 -12.74 -11.81 -9.69
N ALA A 166 -13.94 -11.69 -9.13
CA ALA A 166 -14.64 -10.42 -9.07
C ALA A 166 -14.07 -9.59 -7.89
N ALA A 167 -14.23 -8.27 -7.93
CA ALA A 167 -13.69 -7.40 -6.92
C ALA A 167 -14.68 -6.30 -6.50
N ILE A 168 -14.78 -6.07 -5.18
CA ILE A 168 -15.43 -4.91 -4.58
C ILE A 168 -14.37 -4.08 -3.86
N VAL A 169 -14.28 -2.79 -4.19
CA VAL A 169 -13.26 -1.88 -3.69
C VAL A 169 -13.89 -0.77 -2.86
N LYS A 170 -13.46 -0.62 -1.62
CA LYS A 170 -13.83 0.48 -0.74
C LYS A 170 -12.58 1.32 -0.42
N PRO A 171 -12.37 2.44 -1.08
CA PRO A 171 -11.39 3.43 -0.65
C PRO A 171 -11.72 4.03 0.71
N SER A 172 -10.79 4.80 1.28
CA SER A 172 -11.05 5.53 2.51
C SER A 172 -12.13 6.61 2.30
N GLU A 173 -12.97 6.77 3.30
CA GLU A 173 -13.96 7.84 3.40
C GLU A 173 -13.33 9.24 3.49
N VAL A 174 -12.05 9.32 3.82
CA VAL A 174 -11.29 10.59 3.89
C VAL A 174 -11.03 11.16 2.50
N THR A 175 -10.86 10.30 1.49
CA THR A 175 -10.43 10.68 0.14
C THR A 175 -11.21 9.94 -0.95
N PRO A 176 -12.55 10.13 -1.03
CA PRO A 176 -13.42 9.33 -1.87
C PRO A 176 -13.68 9.91 -3.27
N ARG A 177 -13.26 11.16 -3.59
CA ARG A 177 -13.70 11.89 -4.79
C ARG A 177 -13.35 11.19 -6.09
N PHE A 178 -12.21 10.50 -6.15
CA PHE A 178 -11.80 9.79 -7.36
C PHE A 178 -12.70 8.61 -7.72
N VAL A 179 -13.56 8.15 -6.79
CA VAL A 179 -14.45 6.99 -7.02
C VAL A 179 -15.41 7.23 -8.17
N ALA A 180 -15.98 8.44 -8.28
CA ALA A 180 -16.92 8.76 -9.35
C ALA A 180 -16.26 8.66 -10.75
N PRO A 181 -15.19 9.40 -11.08
CA PRO A 181 -14.54 9.25 -12.39
C PRO A 181 -13.92 7.86 -12.59
N MET A 182 -13.47 7.16 -11.55
CA MET A 182 -13.01 5.78 -11.66
C MET A 182 -14.15 4.85 -12.08
N MET A 183 -15.33 5.00 -11.51
CA MET A 183 -16.51 4.20 -11.90
C MET A 183 -16.93 4.48 -13.35
N GLU A 184 -16.80 5.70 -13.86
CA GLU A 184 -17.05 6.02 -15.27
C GLU A 184 -16.13 5.19 -16.17
N THR A 185 -14.82 5.12 -15.88
CA THR A 185 -13.88 4.28 -16.66
C THR A 185 -14.26 2.80 -16.68
N ILE A 186 -14.84 2.30 -15.58
CA ILE A 186 -15.28 0.90 -15.43
C ILE A 186 -16.55 0.65 -16.24
N LEU A 187 -17.53 1.55 -16.14
CA LEU A 187 -18.82 1.42 -16.83
C LEU A 187 -18.71 1.47 -18.36
N GLU A 188 -17.67 2.14 -18.87
CA GLU A 188 -17.35 2.14 -20.30
C GLU A 188 -16.78 0.79 -20.81
N VAL A 189 -16.49 -0.17 -19.90
CA VAL A 189 -16.06 -1.52 -20.25
C VAL A 189 -17.05 -2.54 -19.67
N PRO A 190 -18.13 -2.89 -20.38
CA PRO A 190 -19.24 -3.68 -19.83
C PRO A 190 -18.85 -5.00 -19.19
N GLU A 191 -17.87 -5.70 -19.73
CA GLU A 191 -17.36 -6.95 -19.16
C GLU A 191 -16.69 -6.72 -17.80
N LEU A 192 -15.97 -5.62 -17.64
CA LEU A 192 -15.33 -5.24 -16.38
C LEU A 192 -16.38 -4.75 -15.35
N ALA A 193 -17.37 -3.96 -15.78
CA ALA A 193 -18.44 -3.46 -14.92
C ALA A 193 -19.26 -4.56 -14.24
N ASN A 194 -19.29 -5.75 -14.82
CA ASN A 194 -19.94 -6.91 -14.21
C ASN A 194 -19.13 -7.49 -13.02
N VAL A 195 -17.81 -7.34 -13.02
CA VAL A 195 -16.89 -8.01 -12.06
C VAL A 195 -16.08 -7.07 -11.19
N LEU A 196 -16.17 -5.75 -11.41
CA LEU A 196 -15.48 -4.73 -10.62
C LEU A 196 -16.44 -3.62 -10.24
N THR A 197 -16.46 -3.23 -8.97
CA THR A 197 -17.18 -2.04 -8.51
C THR A 197 -16.45 -1.37 -7.36
N TYR A 198 -16.53 -0.04 -7.31
CA TYR A 198 -16.11 0.76 -6.17
C TYR A 198 -17.35 1.19 -5.38
N VAL A 199 -17.21 1.24 -4.07
CA VAL A 199 -18.23 1.71 -3.14
C VAL A 199 -17.62 2.71 -2.17
N VAL A 200 -18.39 3.70 -1.76
CA VAL A 200 -17.99 4.64 -0.71
C VAL A 200 -18.59 4.25 0.62
N GLY A 201 -17.89 4.53 1.71
CA GLY A 201 -18.39 4.22 3.04
C GLY A 201 -17.28 4.22 4.10
N ASP A 202 -17.69 4.05 5.33
CA ASP A 202 -16.85 4.06 6.54
C ASP A 202 -16.38 2.66 6.96
N GLY A 203 -16.02 2.53 8.24
CA GLY A 203 -15.61 1.26 8.83
C GLY A 203 -16.70 0.18 8.78
N GLN A 204 -17.98 0.55 8.95
CA GLN A 204 -19.10 -0.41 8.90
C GLN A 204 -19.29 -0.98 7.49
N THR A 205 -19.14 -0.15 6.47
CA THR A 205 -19.10 -0.61 5.06
C THR A 205 -17.94 -1.57 4.83
N GLY A 206 -16.76 -1.27 5.42
CA GLY A 206 -15.59 -2.17 5.38
C GLY A 206 -15.85 -3.52 6.05
N GLU A 207 -16.46 -3.53 7.23
CA GLU A 207 -16.88 -4.75 7.94
C GLU A 207 -17.87 -5.58 7.11
N ALA A 208 -18.87 -4.93 6.49
CA ALA A 208 -19.81 -5.60 5.61
C ALA A 208 -19.13 -6.25 4.39
N ILE A 209 -18.08 -5.64 3.84
CA ILE A 209 -17.27 -6.26 2.78
C ILE A 209 -16.52 -7.49 3.31
N VAL A 210 -15.89 -7.40 4.50
CA VAL A 210 -15.21 -8.55 5.12
C VAL A 210 -16.19 -9.70 5.33
N GLU A 211 -17.42 -9.42 5.74
CA GLU A 211 -18.47 -10.43 5.95
C GLU A 211 -18.93 -11.10 4.65
N ASN A 212 -18.75 -10.50 3.50
CA ASN A 212 -19.26 -11.00 2.23
C ASN A 212 -18.17 -11.48 1.25
N ALA A 213 -16.90 -11.15 1.42
CA ALA A 213 -15.82 -11.54 0.51
C ALA A 213 -15.22 -12.92 0.83
N ASP A 214 -14.41 -13.46 -0.09
CA ASP A 214 -13.72 -14.76 0.05
C ASP A 214 -12.21 -14.60 0.29
N ILE A 215 -11.69 -13.43 0.00
CA ILE A 215 -10.32 -12.98 0.28
C ILE A 215 -10.37 -11.48 0.50
N ILE A 216 -9.61 -10.97 1.46
CA ILE A 216 -9.52 -9.55 1.75
C ILE A 216 -8.12 -9.04 1.44
N ASN A 217 -8.07 -7.87 0.79
CA ASN A 217 -6.88 -7.05 0.66
C ASN A 217 -7.13 -5.76 1.46
N PHE A 218 -6.30 -5.50 2.42
CA PHE A 218 -6.41 -4.32 3.27
C PHE A 218 -5.10 -3.54 3.25
N THR A 219 -5.18 -2.23 2.98
CA THR A 219 -4.07 -1.31 3.15
C THR A 219 -4.46 -0.23 4.16
N GLY A 220 -3.66 -0.06 5.20
CA GLY A 220 -3.94 0.91 6.25
C GLY A 220 -3.09 0.73 7.52
N SER A 221 -3.54 1.29 8.64
CA SER A 221 -2.79 1.23 9.89
C SER A 221 -2.74 -0.18 10.52
N VAL A 222 -1.66 -0.47 11.25
CA VAL A 222 -1.49 -1.74 11.98
C VAL A 222 -2.66 -2.07 12.90
N PRO A 223 -3.21 -1.13 13.72
CA PRO A 223 -4.37 -1.43 14.57
C PRO A 223 -5.61 -1.87 13.77
N ASN A 224 -5.90 -1.23 12.64
CA ASN A 224 -7.03 -1.61 11.79
C ASN A 224 -6.77 -2.92 11.04
N GLY A 225 -5.54 -3.13 10.53
CA GLY A 225 -5.14 -4.39 9.92
C GLY A 225 -5.30 -5.59 10.84
N ARG A 226 -5.00 -5.43 12.14
CA ARG A 226 -5.24 -6.46 13.16
C ARG A 226 -6.72 -6.84 13.26
N LYS A 227 -7.63 -5.85 13.32
CA LYS A 227 -9.07 -6.09 13.35
C LYS A 227 -9.56 -6.85 12.11
N VAL A 228 -9.06 -6.44 10.93
CA VAL A 228 -9.38 -7.12 9.66
C VAL A 228 -8.87 -8.56 9.67
N ALA A 229 -7.63 -8.79 10.11
CA ALA A 229 -7.06 -10.14 10.22
C ALA A 229 -7.89 -11.04 11.15
N GLU A 230 -8.29 -10.54 12.31
CA GLU A 230 -9.13 -11.25 13.26
C GLU A 230 -10.52 -11.57 12.67
N ALA A 231 -11.14 -10.64 11.95
CA ALA A 231 -12.42 -10.86 11.29
C ALA A 231 -12.30 -11.92 10.17
N CYS A 232 -11.24 -11.87 9.36
CA CYS A 232 -10.95 -12.87 8.34
C CYS A 232 -10.69 -14.26 8.96
N ALA A 233 -9.95 -14.33 10.07
CA ALA A 233 -9.66 -15.58 10.76
C ALA A 233 -10.95 -16.26 11.29
N ARG A 234 -11.91 -15.50 11.82
CA ARG A 234 -13.21 -16.02 12.24
C ARG A 234 -13.99 -16.65 11.09
N ARG A 235 -13.77 -16.21 9.86
CA ARG A 235 -14.43 -16.71 8.64
C ARG A 235 -13.59 -17.73 7.87
N PHE A 236 -12.37 -18.05 8.31
CA PHE A 236 -11.41 -18.89 7.59
C PHE A 236 -11.13 -18.42 6.15
N ILE A 237 -11.10 -17.09 5.92
CA ILE A 237 -10.72 -16.50 4.66
C ILE A 237 -9.33 -15.85 4.76
N PRO A 238 -8.53 -15.85 3.68
CA PRO A 238 -7.22 -15.18 3.71
C PRO A 238 -7.35 -13.67 3.74
N ALA A 239 -6.40 -13.03 4.42
CA ALA A 239 -6.19 -11.59 4.40
C ALA A 239 -4.79 -11.28 3.86
N ILE A 240 -4.72 -10.41 2.86
CA ILE A 240 -3.49 -9.77 2.38
C ILE A 240 -3.47 -8.40 3.03
N LEU A 241 -2.44 -8.15 3.83
CA LEU A 241 -2.34 -6.94 4.63
C LEU A 241 -1.14 -6.12 4.15
N GLU A 242 -1.38 -4.83 3.86
CA GLU A 242 -0.37 -3.83 3.60
C GLU A 242 -0.48 -2.76 4.68
N LEU A 243 0.47 -2.74 5.60
CA LEU A 243 0.38 -1.95 6.81
C LEU A 243 1.47 -0.89 6.89
N GLY A 244 1.52 -0.16 8.00
CA GLY A 244 2.48 0.89 8.22
C GLY A 244 3.94 0.43 8.30
N GLY A 245 4.86 1.38 8.25
CA GLY A 245 6.29 1.22 8.41
C GLY A 245 6.86 2.13 9.49
N LYS A 246 8.10 1.88 9.87
CA LYS A 246 8.97 2.75 10.67
C LYS A 246 10.38 2.64 10.12
N ASP A 247 10.51 3.01 8.87
CA ASP A 247 11.63 2.60 8.04
C ASP A 247 12.94 3.26 8.44
N PRO A 248 13.99 2.48 8.69
CA PRO A 248 15.30 2.99 9.03
C PRO A 248 16.12 3.33 7.80
N VAL A 249 16.99 4.33 7.92
CA VAL A 249 18.17 4.49 7.06
C VAL A 249 19.44 4.44 7.90
N ILE A 250 20.42 3.64 7.48
CA ILE A 250 21.76 3.61 8.06
C ILE A 250 22.72 4.37 7.13
N ILE A 251 23.44 5.35 7.70
CA ILE A 251 24.40 6.18 6.97
C ILE A 251 25.77 6.01 7.64
N THR A 252 26.76 5.52 6.90
CA THR A 252 28.11 5.33 7.42
C THR A 252 28.95 6.62 7.30
N GLU A 253 30.05 6.71 8.04
CA GLU A 253 30.99 7.85 7.97
C GLU A 253 31.69 7.99 6.61
N THR A 254 31.67 6.93 5.80
CA THR A 254 32.25 6.88 4.47
C THR A 254 31.30 7.40 3.37
N ALA A 255 30.03 7.63 3.69
CA ALA A 255 29.02 8.06 2.74
C ALA A 255 29.26 9.49 2.23
N ASP A 256 28.79 9.76 1.00
CA ASP A 256 28.62 11.13 0.51
C ASP A 256 27.45 11.79 1.27
N LEU A 257 27.78 12.69 2.18
CA LEU A 257 26.80 13.31 3.07
C LEU A 257 25.84 14.29 2.37
N ASP A 258 26.25 14.92 1.28
CA ASP A 258 25.36 15.80 0.49
C ASP A 258 24.30 14.97 -0.25
N ARG A 259 24.72 13.85 -0.83
CA ARG A 259 23.81 12.87 -1.43
C ARG A 259 22.88 12.26 -0.38
N ALA A 260 23.41 11.86 0.76
CA ALA A 260 22.65 11.26 1.85
C ALA A 260 21.57 12.22 2.39
N ALA A 261 21.90 13.49 2.62
CA ALA A 261 20.95 14.48 3.08
C ALA A 261 19.76 14.69 2.10
N LYS A 262 20.04 14.77 0.80
CA LYS A 262 19.01 14.88 -0.24
C LYS A 262 18.14 13.63 -0.32
N ALA A 263 18.75 12.44 -0.27
CA ALA A 263 18.02 11.17 -0.29
C ALA A 263 17.10 11.02 0.94
N VAL A 264 17.60 11.34 2.13
CA VAL A 264 16.85 11.28 3.39
C VAL A 264 15.70 12.28 3.36
N LEU A 265 15.95 13.53 2.98
CA LEU A 265 14.87 14.53 2.88
C LEU A 265 13.76 14.06 1.93
N ARG A 266 14.11 13.55 0.75
CA ARG A 266 13.14 13.00 -0.19
C ARG A 266 12.37 11.84 0.43
N GLY A 267 13.09 10.88 1.05
CA GLY A 267 12.49 9.69 1.64
C GLY A 267 11.57 9.99 2.82
N ALA A 268 11.84 11.03 3.59
CA ALA A 268 11.07 11.38 4.78
C ALA A 268 9.97 12.42 4.53
N ALA A 269 10.11 13.30 3.51
CA ALA A 269 9.21 14.43 3.32
C ALA A 269 8.34 14.37 2.07
N SER A 270 8.57 13.41 1.15
CA SER A 270 7.68 13.21 -0.01
C SER A 270 6.23 13.01 0.46
N SER A 271 5.27 13.65 -0.24
CA SER A 271 3.84 13.62 0.13
C SER A 271 3.58 13.98 1.60
N THR A 272 4.34 14.95 2.12
CA THR A 272 4.26 15.41 3.53
C THR A 272 4.62 14.28 4.53
N GLY A 273 5.47 13.31 4.12
CA GLY A 273 5.81 12.13 4.92
C GLY A 273 4.68 11.12 5.09
N GLN A 274 3.54 11.31 4.42
CA GLN A 274 2.35 10.46 4.53
C GLN A 274 2.46 9.23 3.61
N VAL A 275 3.57 8.50 3.71
CA VAL A 275 3.89 7.31 2.91
C VAL A 275 4.34 6.19 3.83
N CYS A 276 3.78 5.00 3.66
CA CYS A 276 4.02 3.83 4.52
C CYS A 276 5.50 3.38 4.58
N PHE A 277 6.28 3.62 3.53
CA PHE A 277 7.73 3.38 3.47
C PHE A 277 8.55 4.69 3.54
N SER A 278 8.03 5.74 4.18
CA SER A 278 8.81 6.94 4.54
C SER A 278 9.97 6.59 5.46
N ILE A 279 11.11 7.25 5.25
CA ILE A 279 12.21 7.16 6.21
C ILE A 279 11.81 7.89 7.49
N GLU A 280 11.65 7.15 8.56
CA GLU A 280 11.19 7.66 9.85
C GLU A 280 12.20 7.48 11.00
N ARG A 281 13.32 6.76 10.76
CA ARG A 281 14.44 6.60 11.70
C ARG A 281 15.75 6.74 10.96
N ILE A 282 16.55 7.74 11.33
CA ILE A 282 17.81 8.03 10.67
C ILE A 282 18.95 7.71 11.62
N TYR A 283 19.77 6.70 11.27
CA TYR A 283 20.95 6.30 12.01
C TYR A 283 22.18 6.76 11.26
N ILE A 284 23.02 7.61 11.89
CA ILE A 284 24.24 8.17 11.32
C ILE A 284 25.45 7.81 12.18
N GLN A 285 26.54 7.40 11.57
CA GLN A 285 27.76 7.11 12.29
C GLN A 285 28.31 8.35 13.01
N GLU A 286 28.70 8.20 14.27
CA GLU A 286 28.98 9.30 15.20
C GLU A 286 29.90 10.38 14.63
N LYS A 287 30.99 10.00 13.93
CA LYS A 287 31.96 10.96 13.37
C LYS A 287 31.36 11.83 12.23
N ALA A 288 30.34 11.34 11.53
CA ALA A 288 29.70 12.04 10.43
C ALA A 288 28.46 12.85 10.88
N HIS A 289 27.99 12.64 12.13
CA HIS A 289 26.70 13.15 12.61
C HIS A 289 26.51 14.64 12.41
N ASP A 290 27.40 15.48 12.97
CA ASP A 290 27.16 16.93 12.99
C ASP A 290 27.21 17.50 11.57
N ALA A 291 28.17 17.03 10.76
CA ALA A 291 28.29 17.41 9.36
C ALA A 291 27.08 16.97 8.50
N PHE A 292 26.48 15.82 8.80
CA PHE A 292 25.27 15.36 8.14
C PHE A 292 24.05 16.18 8.56
N VAL A 293 23.87 16.44 9.87
CA VAL A 293 22.76 17.22 10.40
C VAL A 293 22.74 18.64 9.81
N GLU A 294 23.91 19.30 9.72
CA GLU A 294 24.01 20.63 9.08
C GLU A 294 23.51 20.61 7.62
N ARG A 295 23.88 19.58 6.85
CA ARG A 295 23.44 19.44 5.45
C ARG A 295 21.95 19.14 5.36
N LEU A 296 21.45 18.26 6.21
CA LEU A 296 20.04 17.88 6.24
C LEU A 296 19.15 19.09 6.60
N VAL A 297 19.54 19.89 7.61
CA VAL A 297 18.85 21.12 7.99
C VAL A 297 18.84 22.10 6.83
N LYS A 298 19.99 22.33 6.19
CA LYS A 298 20.09 23.22 5.03
C LYS A 298 19.19 22.79 3.87
N GLU A 299 19.11 21.52 3.57
CA GLU A 299 18.21 21.01 2.52
C GLU A 299 16.74 21.10 2.96
N ALA A 300 16.43 20.83 4.23
CA ALA A 300 15.08 20.92 4.78
C ALA A 300 14.51 22.35 4.74
N GLU A 301 15.33 23.36 5.06
CA GLU A 301 14.96 24.79 5.04
C GLU A 301 14.67 25.33 3.63
N ARG A 302 15.13 24.66 2.59
CA ARG A 302 14.87 25.04 1.19
C ARG A 302 13.52 24.57 0.68
N VAL A 303 12.85 23.70 1.42
CA VAL A 303 11.56 23.15 1.02
C VAL A 303 10.47 24.18 1.23
N GLU A 304 9.72 24.45 0.17
CA GLU A 304 8.57 25.37 0.19
C GLU A 304 7.26 24.59 0.34
N LEU A 305 6.35 25.14 1.14
CA LEU A 305 4.98 24.63 1.25
C LEU A 305 4.16 25.04 0.02
N THR A 306 3.25 24.16 -0.42
CA THR A 306 2.33 24.45 -1.55
C THR A 306 1.18 25.37 -1.13
N HIS A 307 1.50 26.48 -0.46
CA HIS A 307 0.53 27.48 0.00
C HIS A 307 1.03 28.90 -0.35
N PRO A 308 0.16 29.77 -0.88
CA PRO A 308 -1.26 29.56 -1.22
C PRO A 308 -1.48 28.79 -2.55
N ASP A 309 -0.49 28.75 -3.43
CA ASP A 309 -0.59 28.14 -4.76
C ASP A 309 -0.27 26.63 -4.70
N PRO A 310 -1.21 25.72 -5.06
CA PRO A 310 -0.98 24.28 -5.05
C PRO A 310 0.05 23.78 -6.08
N ASN A 311 0.41 24.61 -7.05
CA ASN A 311 1.38 24.30 -8.10
C ASN A 311 2.80 24.79 -7.79
N ARG A 312 2.99 25.52 -6.68
CA ARG A 312 4.30 26.00 -6.23
C ARG A 312 4.67 25.38 -4.90
N GLY A 313 5.95 25.02 -4.74
CA GLY A 313 6.44 24.32 -3.55
C GLY A 313 6.45 22.81 -3.73
N GLN A 314 6.88 22.09 -2.69
CA GLN A 314 7.13 20.66 -2.72
C GLN A 314 6.25 19.87 -1.74
N ILE A 315 5.81 20.49 -0.64
CA ILE A 315 5.07 19.83 0.45
C ILE A 315 3.67 20.44 0.58
N GLY A 316 2.64 19.58 0.48
CA GLY A 316 1.23 19.90 0.68
C GLY A 316 0.79 19.90 2.14
N PRO A 317 -0.51 20.07 2.40
CA PRO A 317 -1.07 19.94 3.74
C PRO A 317 -1.11 18.48 4.19
N PHE A 318 -1.36 18.25 5.46
CA PHE A 318 -1.84 16.97 5.95
C PHE A 318 -3.23 16.67 5.36
N THR A 319 -3.37 15.51 4.74
CA THR A 319 -4.65 15.04 4.19
C THR A 319 -5.72 14.90 5.30
N SER A 320 -5.31 14.38 6.46
CA SER A 320 -6.16 14.26 7.65
C SER A 320 -5.68 15.18 8.77
N GLY A 321 -6.57 15.96 9.35
CA GLY A 321 -6.25 16.79 10.52
C GLY A 321 -5.77 15.97 11.71
N ARG A 322 -6.34 14.77 11.91
CA ARG A 322 -5.91 13.85 12.96
C ARG A 322 -4.44 13.43 12.81
N GLN A 323 -3.92 13.37 11.58
CA GLN A 323 -2.52 13.02 11.36
C GLN A 323 -1.58 14.13 11.85
N ALA A 324 -1.94 15.40 11.65
CA ALA A 324 -1.19 16.50 12.20
C ALA A 324 -1.10 16.45 13.74
N GLU A 325 -2.21 16.12 14.41
CA GLU A 325 -2.26 15.95 15.87
C GLU A 325 -1.35 14.83 16.36
N ILE A 326 -1.29 13.69 15.64
CA ILE A 326 -0.39 12.58 15.96
C ILE A 326 1.07 13.00 15.84
N VAL A 327 1.41 13.71 14.78
CA VAL A 327 2.79 14.18 14.56
C VAL A 327 3.19 15.19 15.64
N ASP A 328 2.33 16.13 15.99
CA ASP A 328 2.58 17.10 17.05
C ASP A 328 2.76 16.41 18.42
N ASP A 329 1.93 15.40 18.76
CA ASP A 329 2.09 14.58 19.98
C ASP A 329 3.43 13.84 20.03
N HIS A 330 3.89 13.30 18.89
CA HIS A 330 5.21 12.65 18.82
C HIS A 330 6.36 13.63 19.01
N LEU A 331 6.22 14.85 18.47
CA LEU A 331 7.22 15.91 18.66
C LEU A 331 7.27 16.40 20.10
N ASP A 332 6.11 16.61 20.72
CA ASP A 332 6.01 17.02 22.13
C ASP A 332 6.63 15.98 23.07
N ASP A 333 6.34 14.68 22.86
CA ASP A 333 6.96 13.58 23.60
C ASP A 333 8.48 13.58 23.44
N ALA A 334 8.97 13.76 22.22
CA ALA A 334 10.40 13.77 21.94
C ALA A 334 11.12 14.93 22.63
N VAL A 335 10.56 16.15 22.53
CA VAL A 335 11.11 17.35 23.19
C VAL A 335 11.08 17.22 24.71
N ALA A 336 9.98 16.73 25.27
CA ALA A 336 9.87 16.48 26.72
C ALA A 336 10.91 15.47 27.24
N LYS A 337 11.38 14.58 26.39
CA LYS A 337 12.43 13.57 26.67
C LYS A 337 13.84 14.04 26.27
N GLY A 338 14.02 15.30 25.87
CA GLY A 338 15.32 15.91 25.63
C GLY A 338 15.77 15.95 24.19
N ALA A 339 14.92 15.62 23.20
CA ALA A 339 15.21 15.86 21.81
C ALA A 339 15.29 17.35 21.48
N VAL A 340 16.12 17.70 20.51
CA VAL A 340 16.33 19.08 20.07
C VAL A 340 15.84 19.24 18.63
N ILE A 341 14.85 20.12 18.43
CA ILE A 341 14.39 20.50 17.10
C ILE A 341 15.43 21.43 16.47
N ARG A 342 15.90 21.08 15.28
CA ARG A 342 16.93 21.83 14.54
C ARG A 342 16.33 22.71 13.47
N THR A 343 15.18 22.32 12.90
CA THR A 343 14.35 23.10 11.97
C THR A 343 12.94 22.53 11.93
N GLY A 344 11.95 23.33 11.51
CA GLY A 344 10.53 22.94 11.50
C GLY A 344 9.92 22.94 12.91
N GLY A 345 9.25 21.85 13.27
CA GLY A 345 8.90 21.54 14.66
C GLY A 345 7.44 21.58 15.05
N LYS A 346 6.51 22.04 14.19
CA LYS A 346 5.08 22.01 14.47
C LYS A 346 4.24 22.17 13.21
N SER A 347 2.98 21.78 13.30
CA SER A 347 1.98 22.07 12.28
C SER A 347 1.56 23.54 12.30
N GLU A 348 1.28 24.08 11.11
CA GLU A 348 0.86 25.46 10.87
C GLU A 348 -0.50 25.45 10.18
N ASN A 349 -1.46 26.24 10.65
CA ASN A 349 -2.71 26.46 9.94
C ASN A 349 -2.52 27.57 8.90
N LEU A 350 -2.56 27.21 7.63
CA LEU A 350 -2.43 28.16 6.52
C LEU A 350 -3.67 28.05 5.63
N GLY A 351 -4.52 29.07 5.65
CA GLY A 351 -5.76 29.14 4.88
C GLY A 351 -6.77 28.04 5.24
N GLY A 352 -6.74 27.51 6.48
CA GLY A 352 -7.59 26.42 6.97
C GLY A 352 -6.97 25.03 6.82
N GLY A 353 -5.95 24.87 5.98
CA GLY A 353 -5.17 23.65 5.86
C GLY A 353 -4.09 23.54 6.92
N LEU A 354 -3.78 22.32 7.37
CA LEU A 354 -2.68 22.05 8.30
C LEU A 354 -1.44 21.61 7.52
N TYR A 355 -0.38 22.41 7.63
CA TYR A 355 0.89 22.19 6.94
C TYR A 355 2.00 21.98 7.97
N MET A 356 3.06 21.30 7.59
CA MET A 356 4.27 21.16 8.39
C MET A 356 5.51 21.28 7.52
N ARG A 357 6.46 22.12 7.94
CA ARG A 357 7.78 22.17 7.30
C ARG A 357 8.58 20.91 7.65
N PRO A 358 9.48 20.45 6.77
CA PRO A 358 10.36 19.34 7.12
C PRO A 358 11.04 19.61 8.46
N THR A 359 10.92 18.65 9.38
CA THR A 359 11.35 18.81 10.76
C THR A 359 12.52 17.88 11.04
N VAL A 360 13.66 18.42 11.48
CA VAL A 360 14.86 17.66 11.86
C VAL A 360 15.02 17.70 13.37
N LEU A 361 15.16 16.49 13.98
CA LEU A 361 15.42 16.35 15.41
C LEU A 361 16.77 15.64 15.64
N THR A 362 17.46 16.05 16.71
CA THR A 362 18.66 15.39 17.23
C THR A 362 18.47 15.05 18.71
N GLY A 363 19.36 14.21 19.27
CA GLY A 363 19.24 13.80 20.67
C GLY A 363 18.09 12.82 20.93
N VAL A 364 17.59 12.16 19.90
CA VAL A 364 16.51 11.19 20.01
C VAL A 364 17.00 9.84 20.54
N THR A 365 16.11 9.13 21.24
CA THR A 365 16.37 7.77 21.78
C THR A 365 15.18 6.87 21.49
N HIS A 366 15.37 5.55 21.56
CA HIS A 366 14.29 4.56 21.40
C HIS A 366 13.21 4.59 22.50
N GLU A 367 13.38 5.41 23.54
CA GLU A 367 12.35 5.68 24.55
C GLU A 367 11.26 6.66 24.07
N MET A 368 11.50 7.35 22.96
CA MET A 368 10.61 8.37 22.39
C MET A 368 9.62 7.73 21.40
N LYS A 369 8.37 8.21 21.40
CA LYS A 369 7.34 7.78 20.43
C LYS A 369 7.83 7.92 18.99
N ILE A 370 8.49 9.05 18.69
CA ILE A 370 9.03 9.37 17.36
C ILE A 370 10.02 8.32 16.81
N MET A 371 10.57 7.45 17.63
CA MET A 371 11.48 6.38 17.22
C MET A 371 10.82 5.00 17.22
N ARG A 372 9.62 4.84 17.77
CA ARG A 372 8.94 3.56 17.91
C ARG A 372 7.65 3.45 17.12
N ASP A 373 6.83 4.52 17.14
CA ASP A 373 5.53 4.54 16.52
C ASP A 373 5.60 5.21 15.14
N GLU A 374 4.82 4.73 14.18
CA GLU A 374 4.70 5.35 12.86
C GLU A 374 4.25 6.80 13.00
N THR A 375 5.03 7.73 12.46
CA THR A 375 4.78 9.17 12.56
C THR A 375 3.92 9.68 11.41
N PHE A 376 4.17 9.18 10.19
CA PHE A 376 3.44 9.53 8.98
C PHE A 376 3.37 11.03 8.73
N GLY A 377 4.50 11.70 8.91
CA GLY A 377 4.69 13.13 8.76
C GLY A 377 6.12 13.47 8.34
N PRO A 378 6.42 14.73 7.92
CA PRO A 378 7.71 15.11 7.34
C PRO A 378 8.76 15.34 8.45
N VAL A 379 9.01 14.30 9.27
CA VAL A 379 9.86 14.39 10.46
C VAL A 379 11.05 13.45 10.35
N MET A 380 12.24 13.96 10.62
CA MET A 380 13.54 13.32 10.46
C MET A 380 14.29 13.23 11.79
N PRO A 381 14.00 12.23 12.64
CA PRO A 381 14.75 12.02 13.88
C PRO A 381 16.08 11.37 13.57
N VAL A 382 17.19 12.02 13.99
CA VAL A 382 18.57 11.62 13.72
C VAL A 382 19.21 11.11 15.00
N MET A 383 19.63 9.84 14.97
CA MET A 383 20.30 9.15 16.08
C MET A 383 21.73 8.71 15.70
N LYS A 384 22.68 8.92 16.61
CA LYS A 384 24.07 8.48 16.44
C LYS A 384 24.21 6.98 16.68
N PHE A 385 25.15 6.35 15.96
CA PHE A 385 25.67 5.02 16.30
C PHE A 385 27.21 5.01 16.20
N ARG A 386 27.84 4.06 16.90
CA ARG A 386 29.30 3.91 16.92
C ARG A 386 29.80 2.82 15.99
N THR A 387 29.10 1.69 15.95
CA THR A 387 29.46 0.53 15.13
C THR A 387 28.31 0.11 14.23
N VAL A 388 28.63 -0.47 13.08
CA VAL A 388 27.61 -1.02 12.15
C VAL A 388 26.72 -2.06 12.85
N ASP A 389 27.28 -2.88 13.75
CA ASP A 389 26.50 -3.87 14.49
C ASP A 389 25.45 -3.22 15.39
N GLU A 390 25.80 -2.10 16.04
CA GLU A 390 24.86 -1.30 16.80
C GLU A 390 23.76 -0.72 15.90
N ALA A 391 24.12 -0.16 14.75
CA ALA A 391 23.16 0.41 13.81
C ALA A 391 22.15 -0.64 13.30
N VAL A 392 22.64 -1.83 12.92
CA VAL A 392 21.77 -2.93 12.48
C VAL A 392 20.86 -3.39 13.61
N LYS A 393 21.36 -3.51 14.85
CA LYS A 393 20.54 -3.86 16.01
C LYS A 393 19.43 -2.82 16.25
N LEU A 394 19.76 -1.53 16.22
CA LEU A 394 18.81 -0.43 16.38
C LEU A 394 17.79 -0.39 15.24
N ALA A 395 18.22 -0.58 14.00
CA ALA A 395 17.35 -0.60 12.83
C ALA A 395 16.32 -1.74 12.92
N ASN A 396 16.74 -2.94 13.36
CA ASN A 396 15.90 -4.12 13.50
C ASN A 396 15.06 -4.14 14.80
N ASP A 397 15.34 -3.23 15.76
CA ASP A 397 14.54 -3.08 17.00
C ASP A 397 13.21 -2.36 16.72
N SER A 398 12.35 -3.04 15.98
CA SER A 398 11.02 -2.58 15.61
C SER A 398 10.12 -3.77 15.31
N TYR A 399 8.82 -3.63 15.52
CA TYR A 399 7.83 -4.60 15.04
C TYR A 399 7.40 -4.32 13.59
N TYR A 400 7.81 -3.19 13.02
CA TYR A 400 7.67 -2.90 11.60
C TYR A 400 8.79 -3.57 10.79
N GLY A 401 8.60 -3.70 9.48
CA GLY A 401 9.59 -4.32 8.59
C GLY A 401 9.23 -4.09 7.11
N LEU A 402 8.64 -2.93 6.77
CA LEU A 402 8.18 -2.66 5.41
C LEU A 402 9.36 -2.38 4.48
N SER A 403 10.14 -1.33 4.74
CA SER A 403 11.38 -1.10 4.01
C SER A 403 12.51 -0.57 4.89
N ALA A 404 13.71 -0.50 4.32
CA ALA A 404 14.90 0.04 4.94
C ALA A 404 15.82 0.65 3.87
N ALA A 405 16.81 1.44 4.30
CA ALA A 405 17.80 1.98 3.39
C ALA A 405 19.21 1.96 4.00
N VAL A 406 20.24 1.89 3.13
CA VAL A 406 21.63 2.03 3.52
C VAL A 406 22.35 2.95 2.54
N ILE A 407 23.07 3.94 3.06
CA ILE A 407 23.93 4.84 2.29
C ILE A 407 25.35 4.76 2.87
N ALA A 408 26.30 4.33 2.06
CA ALA A 408 27.67 4.06 2.46
C ALA A 408 28.67 4.54 1.38
N GLY A 409 29.97 4.47 1.67
CA GLY A 409 31.00 4.90 0.74
C GLY A 409 31.10 4.06 -0.52
N THR A 410 30.70 2.78 -0.46
CA THR A 410 30.71 1.86 -1.59
C THR A 410 29.44 1.02 -1.65
N GLU A 411 29.12 0.50 -2.83
CA GLU A 411 27.98 -0.41 -3.03
C GLU A 411 28.15 -1.69 -2.20
N ASP A 412 29.34 -2.26 -2.16
CA ASP A 412 29.64 -3.48 -1.40
C ASP A 412 29.47 -3.28 0.10
N GLU A 413 29.83 -2.11 0.63
CA GLU A 413 29.61 -1.77 2.03
C GLU A 413 28.11 -1.66 2.31
N ALA A 414 27.38 -0.92 1.49
CA ALA A 414 25.93 -0.77 1.62
C ALA A 414 25.22 -2.12 1.56
N ARG A 415 25.61 -3.01 0.65
CA ARG A 415 25.03 -4.35 0.49
C ARG A 415 25.28 -5.22 1.72
N ARG A 416 26.52 -5.29 2.22
CA ARG A 416 26.84 -6.07 3.44
C ARG A 416 26.04 -5.62 4.66
N ILE A 417 25.71 -4.35 4.76
CA ILE A 417 24.86 -3.82 5.84
C ILE A 417 23.40 -4.15 5.54
N GLY A 418 22.94 -3.90 4.31
CA GLY A 418 21.56 -4.11 3.88
C GLY A 418 21.08 -5.55 4.02
N ASP A 419 21.95 -6.53 3.71
CA ASP A 419 21.65 -7.97 3.84
C ASP A 419 21.37 -8.41 5.30
N ARG A 420 21.63 -7.54 6.27
CA ARG A 420 21.41 -7.79 7.71
C ARG A 420 20.14 -7.10 8.23
N LEU A 421 19.45 -6.33 7.40
CA LEU A 421 18.23 -5.61 7.79
C LEU A 421 17.00 -6.48 7.62
N ASP A 422 16.17 -6.50 8.67
CA ASP A 422 14.92 -7.26 8.73
C ASP A 422 13.76 -6.45 8.12
N ALA A 423 13.80 -6.28 6.81
CA ALA A 423 12.83 -5.51 6.04
C ALA A 423 12.51 -6.16 4.69
N GLY A 424 11.27 -6.01 4.24
CA GLY A 424 10.81 -6.58 2.97
C GLY A 424 11.49 -6.00 1.74
N MET A 425 11.90 -4.72 1.80
CA MET A 425 12.64 -4.05 0.73
C MET A 425 13.80 -3.25 1.32
N VAL A 426 15.00 -3.37 0.73
CA VAL A 426 16.15 -2.58 1.14
C VAL A 426 16.67 -1.73 -0.03
N SER A 427 16.64 -0.42 0.15
CA SER A 427 17.24 0.54 -0.79
C SER A 427 18.70 0.74 -0.50
N LEU A 428 19.56 0.64 -1.51
CA LEU A 428 21.00 0.85 -1.37
C LEU A 428 21.42 2.14 -2.09
N GLN A 429 22.25 2.95 -1.42
CA GLN A 429 22.80 4.22 -1.92
C GLN A 429 21.76 5.29 -2.23
N ASP A 430 20.52 5.07 -1.83
CA ASP A 430 19.38 5.98 -1.95
C ASP A 430 18.27 5.55 -0.96
N THR A 431 17.19 6.30 -0.94
CA THR A 431 15.97 5.99 -0.19
C THR A 431 14.78 5.95 -1.15
N PHE A 432 13.61 5.49 -0.70
CA PHE A 432 12.38 5.62 -1.48
C PHE A 432 12.38 4.84 -2.82
N LEU A 433 13.19 3.76 -2.93
CA LEU A 433 13.29 2.93 -4.14
C LEU A 433 12.28 1.77 -4.18
N THR A 434 11.43 1.64 -3.17
CA THR A 434 10.45 0.54 -3.04
C THR A 434 9.56 0.40 -4.29
N PHE A 435 9.08 1.52 -4.85
CA PHE A 435 8.29 1.47 -6.09
C PHE A 435 9.09 1.01 -7.32
N ALA A 436 10.38 1.32 -7.40
CA ALA A 436 11.23 0.81 -8.47
C ALA A 436 11.38 -0.71 -8.37
N GLY A 437 11.52 -1.25 -7.16
CA GLY A 437 11.52 -2.69 -6.91
C GLY A 437 10.24 -3.36 -7.40
N PHE A 438 9.08 -2.82 -7.07
CA PHE A 438 7.80 -3.32 -7.58
C PHE A 438 7.68 -3.23 -9.11
N ALA A 439 8.19 -2.17 -9.72
CA ALA A 439 8.22 -2.04 -11.17
C ALA A 439 9.08 -3.11 -11.84
N PHE A 440 10.14 -3.57 -11.19
CA PHE A 440 10.99 -4.66 -11.64
C PHE A 440 10.37 -6.06 -11.41
N GLY A 441 9.24 -6.14 -10.71
CA GLY A 441 8.62 -7.41 -10.35
C GLY A 441 9.30 -8.11 -9.18
N LEU A 442 10.14 -7.39 -8.42
CA LEU A 442 10.63 -7.88 -7.14
C LEU A 442 9.43 -8.09 -6.20
N GLN A 443 9.38 -9.25 -5.59
CA GLN A 443 8.46 -9.49 -4.49
C GLN A 443 9.06 -8.86 -3.24
N ALA A 444 8.37 -7.87 -2.69
CA ALA A 444 8.55 -7.57 -1.29
C ALA A 444 7.49 -8.37 -0.53
N ASP A 445 7.85 -9.54 -0.10
CA ASP A 445 7.17 -10.12 1.05
C ASP A 445 7.68 -9.30 2.22
N SER A 446 6.93 -8.27 2.65
CA SER A 446 7.36 -7.56 3.83
C SER A 446 7.38 -8.55 4.99
N PHE A 447 8.46 -8.52 5.71
CA PHE A 447 8.86 -9.53 6.69
C PHE A 447 7.85 -9.76 7.79
N ARG A 448 6.87 -8.87 8.01
CA ARG A 448 5.90 -9.00 9.10
C ARG A 448 4.46 -8.75 8.72
N PHE A 449 4.15 -7.91 7.72
CA PHE A 449 2.77 -7.47 7.49
C PHE A 449 2.38 -7.13 6.05
N SER A 450 3.17 -7.41 5.02
CA SER A 450 2.81 -7.01 3.66
C SER A 450 3.26 -7.98 2.56
N GLY A 451 2.55 -8.02 1.46
CA GLY A 451 2.88 -8.81 0.28
C GLY A 451 2.31 -8.20 -1.00
N MET A 452 2.98 -7.21 -1.60
CA MET A 452 2.62 -6.68 -2.93
C MET A 452 3.61 -7.10 -4.01
N GLY A 453 3.07 -7.51 -5.16
CA GLY A 453 3.84 -7.80 -6.36
C GLY A 453 2.97 -8.55 -7.37
N SER A 454 3.17 -8.30 -8.69
CA SER A 454 2.28 -8.85 -9.73
C SER A 454 2.17 -10.38 -9.68
N ARG A 455 3.29 -11.09 -9.46
CA ARG A 455 3.29 -12.56 -9.35
C ARG A 455 2.64 -13.02 -8.05
N ALA A 456 3.09 -12.51 -6.92
CA ALA A 456 2.54 -12.84 -5.61
C ALA A 456 1.06 -12.47 -5.53
N GLY A 457 0.70 -11.28 -6.02
CA GLY A 457 -0.68 -10.81 -6.05
C GLY A 457 -1.60 -11.74 -6.84
N ILE A 458 -1.24 -12.15 -8.07
CA ILE A 458 -2.05 -13.11 -8.83
C ILE A 458 -2.15 -14.44 -8.08
N MET A 459 -1.03 -14.98 -7.59
CA MET A 459 -0.99 -16.28 -6.93
C MET A 459 -1.74 -16.31 -5.61
N ALA A 460 -1.75 -15.20 -4.86
CA ALA A 460 -2.50 -15.06 -3.62
C ALA A 460 -4.03 -15.13 -3.84
N HIS A 461 -4.51 -14.73 -5.03
CA HIS A 461 -5.92 -14.80 -5.40
C HIS A 461 -6.34 -16.13 -6.04
N LEU A 462 -5.43 -17.13 -6.07
CA LEU A 462 -5.68 -18.44 -6.65
C LEU A 462 -5.59 -19.56 -5.60
N ARG A 463 -6.58 -20.43 -5.60
CA ARG A 463 -6.56 -21.70 -4.86
C ARG A 463 -6.05 -22.80 -5.77
N ARG A 464 -5.19 -23.68 -5.25
CA ARG A 464 -4.67 -24.82 -5.99
C ARG A 464 -5.53 -26.05 -5.71
N GLN A 465 -6.00 -26.70 -6.77
CA GLN A 465 -6.71 -27.96 -6.71
C GLN A 465 -5.84 -29.04 -7.36
N GLY A 466 -5.40 -30.04 -6.59
CA GLY A 466 -4.78 -31.21 -7.13
C GLY A 466 -5.84 -32.14 -7.76
N VAL A 467 -5.58 -32.59 -8.98
CA VAL A 467 -6.39 -33.62 -9.67
C VAL A 467 -5.48 -34.80 -9.93
N VAL A 468 -5.90 -35.99 -9.47
CA VAL A 468 -5.14 -37.20 -9.68
C VAL A 468 -6.03 -38.20 -10.48
N LEU A 469 -5.55 -38.59 -11.65
CA LEU A 469 -6.19 -39.60 -12.50
C LEU A 469 -5.43 -40.92 -12.36
N ASN A 470 -6.12 -41.98 -11.94
CA ASN A 470 -5.61 -43.33 -12.01
C ASN A 470 -5.92 -43.92 -13.38
N THR A 471 -4.88 -44.27 -14.14
CA THR A 471 -4.99 -44.96 -15.45
C THR A 471 -4.73 -46.49 -15.36
N GLY A 472 -4.43 -46.94 -14.13
CA GLY A 472 -4.22 -48.38 -13.85
C GLY A 472 -5.38 -49.00 -13.06
N GLU A 473 -5.19 -50.21 -12.59
CA GLU A 473 -6.16 -50.86 -11.72
C GLU A 473 -6.28 -50.12 -10.38
N PRO A 474 -7.48 -49.97 -9.82
CA PRO A 474 -7.66 -49.39 -8.51
C PRO A 474 -7.03 -50.26 -7.42
N ALA A 475 -6.45 -49.62 -6.38
CA ALA A 475 -5.95 -50.37 -5.23
C ALA A 475 -7.06 -51.13 -4.53
N CYS A 476 -6.80 -52.44 -4.27
CA CYS A 476 -7.74 -53.28 -3.55
C CYS A 476 -7.60 -53.09 -2.04
N LEU A 477 -8.75 -53.01 -1.31
CA LEU A 477 -8.76 -52.88 0.15
C LEU A 477 -8.28 -54.18 0.84
N ILE A 478 -8.29 -55.34 0.14
CA ILE A 478 -7.94 -56.65 0.71
C ILE A 478 -6.47 -56.96 0.48
N ALA A 479 -5.74 -57.11 1.54
CA ALA A 479 -4.43 -57.71 1.85
C ALA A 479 -3.22 -57.55 0.92
N GLU A 480 -3.34 -57.57 -0.40
CA GLU A 480 -2.17 -57.48 -1.29
C GLU A 480 -1.72 -56.05 -1.56
N SER A 481 -2.51 -55.06 -1.17
CA SER A 481 -2.29 -53.63 -1.46
C SER A 481 -1.37 -52.90 -0.49
N LEU A 482 -1.10 -53.46 0.68
CA LEU A 482 -0.24 -52.79 1.69
C LEU A 482 1.25 -53.00 1.48
N GLN A 483 1.65 -53.93 0.60
CA GLN A 483 3.05 -54.18 0.26
C GLN A 483 3.61 -53.25 -0.83
N ALA A 484 2.75 -52.45 -1.49
CA ALA A 484 3.15 -51.60 -2.61
C ALA A 484 3.43 -50.13 -2.23
N VAL A 485 3.38 -49.77 -0.95
CA VAL A 485 3.59 -48.42 -0.43
C VAL A 485 4.76 -48.36 0.55
N GLY A 486 5.75 -49.22 0.37
CA GLY A 486 7.02 -49.20 1.09
C GLY A 486 8.12 -48.51 0.30
#